data_bc8808e9cb34803b3069241966ec1c6f
#
_entry.id   bc8808e9cb34803b3069241966ec1c6f
#
_cell.length_a   1.000
_cell.length_b   1.000
_cell.length_c   1.000
_cell.angle_alpha   90.00
_cell.angle_beta   90.00
_cell.angle_gamma   90.00
#
_symmetry.space_group_name_H-M   'P 1'
#
loop_
_entity.id
_entity.type
_entity.pdbx_description
1 polymer ?
#
loop_
_entity_poly.entity_id
_entity_poly.type
_entity_poly.pdbx_seq_one_letter_code
_entity_poly.pdbx_strand_id
1 'polypeptide(L)'
;IWKYLPFKNNSFKKELEKIDELNHKNFFTIISSNKLYLVSNGAGPVFLKDGNTFKRIDNSSLHKNQFGGARFIFNNKIHIYGGYGFWSFKNFISFFDENINQWDLVYNNSKYIPPGRWKPIYNLINDKLYVLGGRTGSPGSQGQDEPFSDVFYFDFSSKEFFNIGKLNPKLTPNYSLFSLPKIDNNVFLLNNNLIKIDFQSMMFTIYYKKMFSPVVDNKYPTFIKNQTLYYISNL
;
A
#
# COMPACT_ATOMS: atom_id res chain seq x y z
N ILE A 1 -9.69 -8.30 -22.07
CA ILE A 1 -9.28 -7.33 -23.13
C ILE A 1 -8.90 -6.04 -22.43
N TRP A 2 -7.62 -5.65 -22.52
CA TRP A 2 -7.12 -4.39 -21.99
C TRP A 2 -7.62 -3.26 -22.89
N LYS A 3 -8.26 -2.23 -22.31
CA LYS A 3 -8.61 -1.00 -23.06
C LYS A 3 -7.65 0.10 -22.63
N TYR A 4 -7.03 0.74 -23.60
CA TYR A 4 -6.26 1.96 -23.38
C TYR A 4 -7.24 3.10 -23.05
N LEU A 5 -6.99 3.79 -21.91
CA LEU A 5 -7.75 4.96 -21.50
C LEU A 5 -6.87 6.20 -21.69
N PRO A 6 -7.09 7.00 -22.72
CA PRO A 6 -6.30 8.20 -22.95
C PRO A 6 -6.58 9.26 -21.89
N PHE A 7 -5.57 10.04 -21.57
CA PHE A 7 -5.73 11.22 -20.70
C PHE A 7 -6.36 12.39 -21.45
N LYS A 8 -7.32 13.04 -20.80
CA LYS A 8 -8.16 14.11 -21.43
C LYS A 8 -7.43 15.44 -21.64
N ASN A 9 -6.27 15.65 -21.05
CA ASN A 9 -5.60 16.96 -21.05
C ASN A 9 -4.17 16.88 -21.60
N ASN A 10 -3.95 17.60 -22.71
CA ASN A 10 -2.62 17.67 -23.35
C ASN A 10 -1.54 18.34 -22.45
N SER A 11 -1.95 19.23 -21.51
CA SER A 11 -1.00 19.80 -20.55
C SER A 11 -0.49 18.71 -19.58
N PHE A 12 -1.38 17.80 -19.19
CA PHE A 12 -1.03 16.68 -18.32
C PHE A 12 -0.14 15.66 -19.05
N LYS A 13 -0.38 15.38 -20.32
CA LYS A 13 0.49 14.56 -21.14
C LYS A 13 1.91 15.15 -21.18
N LYS A 14 2.04 16.46 -21.33
CA LYS A 14 3.33 17.17 -21.29
C LYS A 14 3.99 17.14 -19.90
N GLU A 15 3.20 17.19 -18.82
CA GLU A 15 3.72 17.02 -17.44
C GLU A 15 4.16 15.58 -17.17
N LEU A 16 3.44 14.61 -17.69
CA LEU A 16 3.81 13.18 -17.58
C LEU A 16 4.99 12.81 -18.48
N GLU A 17 5.11 13.42 -19.65
CA GLU A 17 6.27 13.25 -20.54
C GLU A 17 7.55 13.87 -19.95
N LYS A 18 7.42 14.86 -19.05
CA LYS A 18 8.53 15.39 -18.26
C LYS A 18 8.91 14.51 -17.06
N ILE A 19 7.98 13.67 -16.62
CA ILE A 19 8.26 12.60 -15.66
C ILE A 19 8.61 11.39 -16.52
N ASP A 20 9.90 11.22 -16.78
CA ASP A 20 10.45 10.11 -17.54
C ASP A 20 9.64 8.82 -17.33
N GLU A 21 8.98 8.39 -18.39
CA GLU A 21 8.14 7.21 -18.48
C GLU A 21 7.01 7.17 -17.42
N LEU A 22 5.77 7.10 -17.87
CA LEU A 22 4.63 6.64 -17.07
C LEU A 22 4.91 5.24 -16.52
N ASN A 23 5.86 5.21 -15.62
CA ASN A 23 6.24 3.99 -14.96
C ASN A 23 5.07 3.63 -14.04
N HIS A 24 4.39 2.52 -14.32
CA HIS A 24 3.37 1.95 -13.45
C HIS A 24 3.79 1.87 -11.97
N LYS A 25 5.10 1.99 -11.68
CA LYS A 25 5.66 2.10 -10.33
C LYS A 25 5.31 3.42 -9.63
N ASN A 26 4.97 4.46 -10.38
CA ASN A 26 4.68 5.79 -9.83
C ASN A 26 3.20 5.99 -9.49
N PHE A 27 2.32 5.07 -9.90
CA PHE A 27 0.90 5.16 -9.65
C PHE A 27 0.33 3.84 -9.16
N PHE A 28 -0.79 3.92 -8.46
CA PHE A 28 -1.63 2.78 -8.14
C PHE A 28 -3.09 3.11 -8.42
N THR A 29 -3.87 2.09 -8.70
CA THR A 29 -5.33 2.20 -8.84
C THR A 29 -6.02 1.76 -7.56
N ILE A 30 -7.11 2.45 -7.23
CA ILE A 30 -7.95 2.09 -6.09
C ILE A 30 -9.42 2.41 -6.42
N ILE A 31 -10.33 1.57 -5.93
CA ILE A 31 -11.77 1.75 -6.12
C ILE A 31 -12.39 2.14 -4.79
N SER A 32 -13.14 3.23 -4.77
CA SER A 32 -13.94 3.67 -3.64
C SER A 32 -15.28 4.19 -4.12
N SER A 33 -16.39 3.79 -3.47
CA SER A 33 -17.76 4.23 -3.82
C SER A 33 -18.07 4.10 -5.31
N ASN A 34 -17.68 2.98 -5.93
CA ASN A 34 -17.83 2.72 -7.38
C ASN A 34 -17.06 3.68 -8.31
N LYS A 35 -16.19 4.50 -7.78
CA LYS A 35 -15.30 5.38 -8.54
C LYS A 35 -13.91 4.73 -8.63
N LEU A 36 -13.29 4.77 -9.81
CA LEU A 36 -11.91 4.33 -10.02
C LEU A 36 -10.96 5.52 -9.98
N TYR A 37 -10.00 5.46 -9.08
CA TYR A 37 -8.95 6.45 -8.93
C TYR A 37 -7.62 5.91 -9.41
N LEU A 38 -6.82 6.79 -10.01
CA LEU A 38 -5.40 6.61 -10.26
C LEU A 38 -4.65 7.59 -9.35
N VAL A 39 -3.83 7.08 -8.46
CA VAL A 39 -3.18 7.86 -7.40
C VAL A 39 -1.68 7.75 -7.54
N SER A 40 -0.99 8.88 -7.50
CA SER A 40 0.46 8.91 -7.46
C SER A 40 0.98 8.31 -6.15
N ASN A 41 2.00 7.48 -6.26
CA ASN A 41 2.71 6.98 -5.09
C ASN A 41 3.18 8.14 -4.20
N GLY A 42 3.11 7.96 -2.89
CA GLY A 42 3.55 8.96 -1.94
C GLY A 42 2.49 9.96 -1.50
N ALA A 43 1.20 9.71 -1.77
CA ALA A 43 0.09 10.65 -1.51
C ALA A 43 0.28 11.95 -2.32
N GLY A 44 0.45 11.79 -3.61
CA GLY A 44 0.59 12.88 -4.59
C GLY A 44 -0.69 13.07 -5.41
N PRO A 45 -0.58 13.43 -6.69
CA PRO A 45 -1.70 13.66 -7.58
C PRO A 45 -2.73 12.53 -7.58
N VAL A 46 -4.00 12.91 -7.56
CA VAL A 46 -5.16 12.01 -7.59
C VAL A 46 -5.97 12.29 -8.85
N PHE A 47 -6.25 11.24 -9.60
CA PHE A 47 -7.05 11.29 -10.81
C PHE A 47 -8.27 10.40 -10.66
N LEU A 48 -9.41 10.91 -11.08
CA LEU A 48 -10.66 10.19 -11.14
C LEU A 48 -10.94 9.75 -12.59
N LYS A 49 -11.36 8.50 -12.76
CA LYS A 49 -11.85 8.01 -14.05
C LYS A 49 -13.15 8.73 -14.43
N ASP A 50 -13.17 9.37 -15.61
CA ASP A 50 -14.30 10.07 -16.19
C ASP A 50 -14.52 9.55 -17.64
N GLY A 51 -15.55 8.74 -17.84
CA GLY A 51 -15.77 8.05 -19.09
C GLY A 51 -14.57 7.21 -19.52
N ASN A 52 -13.93 7.54 -20.65
CA ASN A 52 -12.75 6.86 -21.18
C ASN A 52 -11.42 7.57 -20.82
N THR A 53 -11.44 8.51 -19.87
CA THR A 53 -10.27 9.31 -19.53
C THR A 53 -10.07 9.37 -18.02
N PHE A 54 -8.92 9.92 -17.58
CA PHE A 54 -8.67 10.31 -16.21
C PHE A 54 -8.57 11.83 -16.12
N LYS A 55 -9.24 12.39 -15.10
CA LYS A 55 -9.18 13.81 -14.77
C LYS A 55 -8.49 13.99 -13.43
N ARG A 56 -7.51 14.86 -13.36
CA ARG A 56 -6.91 15.25 -12.08
C ARG A 56 -7.94 16.00 -11.24
N ILE A 57 -8.08 15.60 -9.98
CA ILE A 57 -9.06 16.17 -9.04
C ILE A 57 -8.40 16.79 -7.81
N ASP A 58 -7.13 16.51 -7.54
CA ASP A 58 -6.43 17.10 -6.39
C ASP A 58 -5.83 18.47 -6.72
N ASN A 59 -5.75 19.31 -5.69
CA ASN A 59 -5.11 20.62 -5.73
C ASN A 59 -3.71 20.62 -5.10
N SER A 60 -3.16 19.45 -4.82
CA SER A 60 -1.88 19.32 -4.14
C SER A 60 -0.73 19.73 -5.05
N SER A 61 0.12 20.62 -4.60
CA SER A 61 1.37 20.96 -5.28
C SER A 61 2.49 19.95 -4.97
N LEU A 62 2.44 19.33 -3.79
CA LEU A 62 3.43 18.40 -3.30
C LEU A 62 2.77 17.14 -2.76
N HIS A 63 3.45 16.00 -2.90
CA HIS A 63 3.05 14.77 -2.26
C HIS A 63 3.54 14.69 -0.80
N LYS A 64 2.93 13.81 0.01
CA LYS A 64 3.28 13.62 1.43
C LYS A 64 4.54 12.77 1.64
N ASN A 65 5.21 12.34 0.57
CA ASN A 65 6.42 11.51 0.61
C ASN A 65 6.21 10.15 1.30
N GLN A 66 5.06 9.53 1.03
CA GLN A 66 4.67 8.22 1.57
C GLN A 66 4.87 7.11 0.54
N PHE A 67 5.98 7.12 -0.19
CA PHE A 67 6.28 6.09 -1.19
C PHE A 67 6.33 4.70 -0.54
N GLY A 68 5.62 3.74 -1.15
CA GLY A 68 5.52 2.39 -0.62
C GLY A 68 4.79 2.26 0.72
N GLY A 69 3.96 3.24 1.08
CA GLY A 69 3.05 3.14 2.23
C GLY A 69 1.91 2.14 1.99
N ALA A 70 1.27 1.72 3.07
CA ALA A 70 0.05 0.92 3.05
C ALA A 70 -1.11 1.73 2.47
N ARG A 71 -1.86 1.18 1.52
CA ARG A 71 -2.91 1.86 0.77
C ARG A 71 -4.23 1.16 1.00
N PHE A 72 -5.24 1.88 1.45
CA PHE A 72 -6.54 1.28 1.77
C PHE A 72 -7.67 2.29 1.66
N ILE A 73 -8.90 1.78 1.67
CA ILE A 73 -10.11 2.60 1.75
C ILE A 73 -10.68 2.45 3.15
N PHE A 74 -10.96 3.59 3.77
CA PHE A 74 -11.71 3.67 5.00
C PHE A 74 -12.72 4.81 4.91
N ASN A 75 -13.99 4.56 5.28
CA ASN A 75 -15.09 5.51 5.15
C ASN A 75 -15.14 6.20 3.78
N ASN A 76 -15.03 5.40 2.72
CA ASN A 76 -15.03 5.84 1.32
C ASN A 76 -13.91 6.83 0.94
N LYS A 77 -12.91 7.04 1.79
CA LYS A 77 -11.75 7.88 1.49
C LYS A 77 -10.50 7.03 1.27
N ILE A 78 -9.63 7.50 0.38
CA ILE A 78 -8.32 6.88 0.11
C ILE A 78 -7.38 7.25 1.25
N HIS A 79 -6.76 6.25 1.85
CA HIS A 79 -5.79 6.42 2.94
C HIS A 79 -4.44 5.82 2.57
N ILE A 80 -3.37 6.41 3.12
CA ILE A 80 -2.01 5.86 3.04
C ILE A 80 -1.38 5.94 4.44
N TYR A 81 -0.85 4.82 4.94
CA TYR A 81 -0.06 4.78 6.16
C TYR A 81 1.40 4.51 5.87
N GLY A 82 2.29 5.21 6.57
CA GLY A 82 3.72 4.97 6.48
C GLY A 82 4.32 5.41 5.14
N GLY A 83 5.33 4.69 4.68
CA GLY A 83 6.07 5.01 3.46
C GLY A 83 7.41 5.68 3.75
N TYR A 84 8.14 5.98 2.67
CA TYR A 84 9.46 6.62 2.71
C TYR A 84 9.48 7.82 1.77
N GLY A 85 10.24 8.83 2.11
CA GLY A 85 10.51 9.99 1.27
C GLY A 85 11.19 11.11 2.04
N PHE A 86 11.93 11.95 1.35
CA PHE A 86 12.80 12.97 1.96
C PHE A 86 13.65 12.39 3.09
N TRP A 87 14.36 11.30 2.79
CA TRP A 87 15.33 10.65 3.68
C TRP A 87 14.75 10.16 5.01
N SER A 88 13.41 10.01 5.12
CA SER A 88 12.78 9.55 6.36
C SER A 88 11.63 8.57 6.12
N PHE A 89 11.47 7.64 7.04
CA PHE A 89 10.35 6.72 7.10
C PHE A 89 9.18 7.39 7.83
N LYS A 90 7.99 7.26 7.26
CA LYS A 90 6.78 7.90 7.80
C LYS A 90 6.03 6.94 8.71
N ASN A 91 5.37 7.49 9.74
CA ASN A 91 4.57 6.76 10.72
C ASN A 91 3.17 7.37 10.92
N PHE A 92 2.73 8.19 9.99
CA PHE A 92 1.42 8.81 10.01
C PHE A 92 0.52 8.24 8.93
N ILE A 93 -0.78 8.47 9.09
CA ILE A 93 -1.82 8.16 8.11
C ILE A 93 -2.26 9.47 7.45
N SER A 94 -2.26 9.51 6.13
CA SER A 94 -2.91 10.56 5.36
C SER A 94 -4.16 10.03 4.68
N PHE A 95 -5.09 10.91 4.37
CA PHE A 95 -6.27 10.61 3.57
C PHE A 95 -6.52 11.70 2.53
N PHE A 96 -7.13 11.32 1.43
CA PHE A 96 -7.56 12.26 0.40
C PHE A 96 -8.99 12.73 0.72
N ASP A 97 -9.17 14.03 0.92
CA ASP A 97 -10.48 14.65 1.12
C ASP A 97 -10.99 15.25 -0.19
N GLU A 98 -12.03 14.62 -0.76
CA GLU A 98 -12.65 15.08 -2.01
C GLU A 98 -13.41 16.41 -1.86
N ASN A 99 -13.78 16.81 -0.63
CA ASN A 99 -14.50 18.07 -0.43
C ASN A 99 -13.61 19.28 -0.65
N ILE A 100 -12.34 19.16 -0.29
CA ILE A 100 -11.33 20.20 -0.45
C ILE A 100 -10.29 19.86 -1.53
N ASN A 101 -10.38 18.66 -2.11
CA ASN A 101 -9.46 18.13 -3.12
C ASN A 101 -8.00 18.14 -2.67
N GLN A 102 -7.74 17.76 -1.42
CA GLN A 102 -6.40 17.76 -0.84
C GLN A 102 -6.16 16.55 0.05
N TRP A 103 -4.88 16.23 0.22
CA TRP A 103 -4.44 15.28 1.23
C TRP A 103 -4.35 15.94 2.60
N ASP A 104 -4.95 15.30 3.59
CA ASP A 104 -4.89 15.70 5.00
C ASP A 104 -4.40 14.54 5.88
N LEU A 105 -4.14 14.80 7.14
CA LEU A 105 -3.63 13.84 8.10
C LEU A 105 -4.74 13.32 9.00
N VAL A 106 -4.73 12.02 9.24
CA VAL A 106 -5.56 11.43 10.29
C VAL A 106 -4.99 11.85 11.64
N TYR A 107 -5.84 12.46 12.46
CA TYR A 107 -5.47 12.85 13.82
C TYR A 107 -5.13 11.62 14.66
N ASN A 108 -4.10 11.72 15.48
CA ASN A 108 -3.57 10.64 16.28
C ASN A 108 -3.39 11.08 17.74
N ASN A 109 -4.05 10.38 18.66
CA ASN A 109 -4.02 10.62 20.11
C ASN A 109 -3.07 9.69 20.86
N SER A 110 -2.35 8.80 20.16
CA SER A 110 -1.61 7.73 20.79
C SER A 110 -0.48 8.20 21.68
N LYS A 111 -0.34 7.56 22.82
CA LYS A 111 0.90 7.59 23.59
C LYS A 111 2.00 6.73 22.96
N TYR A 112 1.60 5.61 22.32
CA TYR A 112 2.50 4.77 21.55
C TYR A 112 2.47 5.17 20.09
N ILE A 113 3.61 5.55 19.55
CA ILE A 113 3.79 5.85 18.13
C ILE A 113 4.73 4.81 17.52
N PRO A 114 4.25 3.97 16.60
CA PRO A 114 5.12 2.99 15.96
C PRO A 114 6.20 3.69 15.13
N PRO A 115 7.40 3.10 15.02
CA PRO A 115 8.44 3.62 14.14
C PRO A 115 7.96 3.71 12.68
N GLY A 116 8.47 4.72 11.97
CA GLY A 116 8.19 4.90 10.54
C GLY A 116 8.66 3.70 9.73
N ARG A 117 7.89 3.31 8.71
CA ARG A 117 8.16 2.11 7.92
C ARG A 117 7.75 2.19 6.47
N TRP A 118 8.47 1.48 5.66
CA TRP A 118 8.26 1.33 4.23
C TRP A 118 7.78 -0.09 3.90
N LYS A 119 6.87 -0.21 2.96
CA LYS A 119 6.31 -1.47 2.46
C LYS A 119 5.85 -2.43 3.57
N PRO A 120 5.02 -2.00 4.52
CA PRO A 120 4.45 -2.91 5.50
C PRO A 120 3.47 -3.89 4.86
N ILE A 121 3.24 -5.02 5.53
CA ILE A 121 2.06 -5.84 5.31
C ILE A 121 0.92 -5.25 6.14
N TYR A 122 -0.28 -5.18 5.59
CA TYR A 122 -1.38 -4.55 6.27
C TYR A 122 -2.74 -5.12 5.87
N ASN A 123 -3.70 -4.97 6.75
CA ASN A 123 -5.11 -5.19 6.45
C ASN A 123 -5.99 -4.30 7.31
N LEU A 124 -7.13 -3.89 6.76
CA LEU A 124 -8.18 -3.17 7.49
C LEU A 124 -9.26 -4.18 7.89
N ILE A 125 -9.50 -4.32 9.19
CA ILE A 125 -10.47 -5.24 9.77
C ILE A 125 -11.24 -4.50 10.86
N ASN A 126 -12.55 -4.39 10.74
CA ASN A 126 -13.43 -3.77 11.75
C ASN A 126 -12.88 -2.41 12.24
N ASP A 127 -12.67 -1.48 11.30
CA ASP A 127 -12.17 -0.13 11.56
C ASP A 127 -10.78 -0.05 12.24
N LYS A 128 -10.02 -1.15 12.19
CA LYS A 128 -8.65 -1.22 12.67
C LYS A 128 -7.69 -1.53 11.52
N LEU A 129 -6.73 -0.64 11.32
CA LEU A 129 -5.64 -0.87 10.38
C LEU A 129 -4.56 -1.69 11.09
N TYR A 130 -4.53 -2.98 10.84
CA TYR A 130 -3.46 -3.85 11.29
C TYR A 130 -2.22 -3.70 10.39
N VAL A 131 -1.07 -3.59 11.02
CA VAL A 131 0.21 -3.39 10.33
C VAL A 131 1.26 -4.34 10.90
N LEU A 132 1.97 -4.98 10.01
CA LEU A 132 2.94 -6.01 10.30
C LEU A 132 4.21 -5.78 9.50
N GLY A 133 5.36 -5.89 10.14
CA GLY A 133 6.64 -5.87 9.45
C GLY A 133 6.90 -4.56 8.70
N GLY A 134 7.40 -4.69 7.50
CA GLY A 134 7.96 -3.58 6.73
C GLY A 134 9.43 -3.36 7.03
N ARG A 135 9.97 -2.27 6.56
CA ARG A 135 11.39 -1.91 6.73
C ARG A 135 11.54 -0.50 7.27
N THR A 136 12.58 -0.31 8.05
CA THR A 136 12.99 0.99 8.58
C THR A 136 14.50 1.17 8.42
N GLY A 137 14.99 2.36 8.73
CA GLY A 137 16.40 2.70 8.82
C GLY A 137 16.57 4.04 9.52
N SER A 138 17.78 4.37 9.89
CA SER A 138 18.08 5.70 10.43
C SER A 138 17.86 6.77 9.39
N PRO A 139 17.43 7.99 9.75
CA PRO A 139 17.34 9.11 8.82
C PRO A 139 18.66 9.30 8.07
N GLY A 140 18.59 9.38 6.74
CA GLY A 140 19.77 9.51 5.87
C GLY A 140 20.50 8.20 5.55
N SER A 141 20.15 7.08 6.15
CA SER A 141 20.74 5.79 5.81
C SER A 141 20.20 5.28 4.46
N GLN A 142 21.00 5.38 3.42
CA GLN A 142 20.73 4.69 2.16
C GLN A 142 21.21 3.24 2.28
N GLY A 143 20.30 2.29 2.12
CA GLY A 143 20.65 0.88 1.95
C GLY A 143 20.86 0.06 3.22
N GLN A 144 20.69 0.62 4.41
CA GLN A 144 20.72 -0.12 5.68
C GLN A 144 19.32 -0.26 6.28
N ASP A 145 18.39 -0.70 5.46
CA ASP A 145 17.03 -0.94 5.94
C ASP A 145 16.98 -2.20 6.79
N GLU A 146 16.47 -2.09 8.00
CA GLU A 146 16.21 -3.22 8.89
C GLU A 146 14.75 -3.69 8.78
N PRO A 147 14.51 -5.00 8.71
CA PRO A 147 13.17 -5.54 8.74
C PRO A 147 12.57 -5.43 10.14
N PHE A 148 11.28 -5.05 10.21
CA PHE A 148 10.51 -5.10 11.45
C PHE A 148 9.84 -6.45 11.64
N SER A 149 9.72 -6.85 12.89
CA SER A 149 8.92 -8.01 13.30
C SER A 149 7.72 -7.63 14.17
N ASP A 150 7.57 -6.35 14.49
CA ASP A 150 6.48 -5.85 15.31
C ASP A 150 5.14 -5.86 14.59
N VAL A 151 4.09 -5.93 15.38
CA VAL A 151 2.71 -5.87 14.94
C VAL A 151 1.95 -4.90 15.82
N PHE A 152 1.16 -4.08 15.18
CA PHE A 152 0.28 -3.14 15.84
C PHE A 152 -0.96 -2.90 14.98
N TYR A 153 -1.94 -2.22 15.53
CA TYR A 153 -3.03 -1.66 14.76
C TYR A 153 -3.27 -0.19 15.13
N PHE A 154 -3.84 0.55 14.19
CA PHE A 154 -4.42 1.84 14.42
C PHE A 154 -5.94 1.67 14.48
N ASP A 155 -6.57 2.10 15.57
CA ASP A 155 -8.02 2.10 15.74
C ASP A 155 -8.58 3.46 15.33
N PHE A 156 -9.39 3.48 14.28
CA PHE A 156 -9.99 4.72 13.77
C PHE A 156 -11.03 5.32 14.70
N SER A 157 -11.62 4.53 15.59
CA SER A 157 -12.60 5.01 16.55
C SER A 157 -11.97 5.79 17.69
N SER A 158 -10.92 5.24 18.31
CA SER A 158 -10.16 5.92 19.37
C SER A 158 -9.10 6.88 18.82
N LYS A 159 -8.71 6.73 17.55
CA LYS A 159 -7.59 7.43 16.88
C LYS A 159 -6.25 7.16 17.57
N GLU A 160 -6.02 5.93 17.93
CA GLU A 160 -4.82 5.51 18.66
C GLU A 160 -4.15 4.29 18.04
N PHE A 161 -2.82 4.22 18.17
CA PHE A 161 -2.04 3.03 17.87
C PHE A 161 -1.92 2.12 19.08
N PHE A 162 -2.07 0.82 18.85
CA PHE A 162 -1.94 -0.23 19.85
C PHE A 162 -0.89 -1.24 19.42
N ASN A 163 0.13 -1.44 20.25
CA ASN A 163 1.11 -2.49 20.03
C ASN A 163 0.50 -3.85 20.40
N ILE A 164 0.56 -4.82 19.49
CA ILE A 164 0.10 -6.20 19.72
C ILE A 164 1.27 -7.08 20.16
N GLY A 165 2.48 -6.78 19.70
CA GLY A 165 3.67 -7.55 20.02
C GLY A 165 4.62 -7.74 18.85
N LYS A 166 5.31 -8.87 18.83
CA LYS A 166 6.25 -9.23 17.77
C LYS A 166 5.89 -10.58 17.17
N LEU A 167 6.15 -10.74 15.89
CA LEU A 167 6.07 -12.04 15.23
C LEU A 167 7.05 -13.02 15.86
N ASN A 168 6.60 -14.26 15.98
CA ASN A 168 7.50 -15.33 16.40
C ASN A 168 8.59 -15.54 15.34
N PRO A 169 9.89 -15.41 15.67
CA PRO A 169 10.98 -15.59 14.71
C PRO A 169 11.00 -16.98 14.06
N LYS A 170 10.45 -18.01 14.71
CA LYS A 170 10.31 -19.36 14.13
C LYS A 170 9.31 -19.40 12.98
N LEU A 171 8.35 -18.46 12.92
CA LEU A 171 7.36 -18.34 11.85
C LEU A 171 7.87 -17.46 10.71
N THR A 172 8.96 -16.73 10.92
CA THR A 172 9.56 -15.81 9.95
C THR A 172 11.04 -16.17 9.66
N PRO A 173 11.39 -17.44 9.43
CA PRO A 173 12.77 -17.79 9.16
C PRO A 173 13.20 -17.15 7.83
N ASN A 174 14.13 -16.22 7.89
CA ASN A 174 14.85 -15.64 6.76
C ASN A 174 14.01 -14.85 5.71
N TYR A 175 12.77 -14.48 6.02
CA TYR A 175 11.95 -13.71 5.09
C TYR A 175 11.79 -12.28 5.59
N SER A 176 12.23 -11.34 4.81
CA SER A 176 11.87 -9.93 5.01
C SER A 176 10.36 -9.79 4.70
N LEU A 177 9.54 -9.72 5.76
CA LEU A 177 8.10 -9.51 5.65
C LEU A 177 7.83 -8.06 5.23
N PHE A 178 7.98 -7.78 3.96
CA PHE A 178 7.62 -6.48 3.40
C PHE A 178 7.00 -6.64 2.02
N SER A 179 6.05 -5.77 1.75
CA SER A 179 5.42 -5.64 0.42
C SER A 179 4.94 -6.97 -0.18
N LEU A 180 4.30 -7.80 0.63
CA LEU A 180 3.69 -8.99 0.08
C LEU A 180 2.50 -8.59 -0.79
N PRO A 181 2.39 -9.11 -2.01
CA PRO A 181 1.19 -8.94 -2.80
C PRO A 181 -0.02 -9.49 -2.04
N LYS A 182 -0.97 -8.61 -1.75
CA LYS A 182 -2.25 -9.01 -1.16
C LYS A 182 -3.12 -9.57 -2.26
N ILE A 183 -3.52 -10.83 -2.10
CA ILE A 183 -4.31 -11.56 -3.11
C ILE A 183 -5.79 -11.54 -2.74
N ASP A 184 -6.08 -11.68 -1.45
CA ASP A 184 -7.43 -11.59 -0.87
C ASP A 184 -7.31 -11.13 0.58
N ASN A 185 -8.40 -10.89 1.28
CA ASN A 185 -8.46 -10.22 2.58
C ASN A 185 -7.31 -10.52 3.54
N ASN A 186 -6.97 -11.74 3.81
CA ASN A 186 -5.84 -12.11 4.68
C ASN A 186 -4.85 -13.03 3.97
N VAL A 187 -4.93 -13.14 2.64
CA VAL A 187 -4.09 -14.04 1.83
C VAL A 187 -3.05 -13.22 1.08
N PHE A 188 -1.81 -13.63 1.22
CA PHE A 188 -0.64 -12.98 0.65
C PHE A 188 0.22 -13.99 -0.09
N LEU A 189 1.03 -13.50 -1.01
CA LEU A 189 2.03 -14.29 -1.72
C LEU A 189 3.40 -14.05 -1.11
N LEU A 190 4.00 -15.08 -0.55
CA LEU A 190 5.35 -15.05 0.01
C LEU A 190 6.22 -16.12 -0.65
N ASN A 191 7.23 -15.71 -1.41
CA ASN A 191 8.19 -16.63 -2.06
C ASN A 191 7.51 -17.81 -2.78
N ASN A 192 6.52 -17.52 -3.62
CA ASN A 192 5.71 -18.50 -4.33
C ASN A 192 4.84 -19.41 -3.44
N ASN A 193 4.66 -19.05 -2.18
CA ASN A 193 3.70 -19.72 -1.29
C ASN A 193 2.52 -18.80 -1.04
N LEU A 194 1.31 -19.35 -1.02
CA LEU A 194 0.15 -18.65 -0.51
C LEU A 194 0.13 -18.79 1.00
N ILE A 195 0.14 -17.67 1.69
CA ILE A 195 0.02 -17.61 3.14
C ILE A 195 -1.23 -16.85 3.54
N LYS A 196 -1.91 -17.34 4.55
CA LYS A 196 -2.95 -16.59 5.26
C LYS A 196 -2.35 -16.04 6.54
N ILE A 197 -2.61 -14.76 6.80
CA ILE A 197 -2.21 -14.09 8.03
C ILE A 197 -3.48 -13.79 8.81
N ASP A 198 -3.58 -14.36 9.99
CA ASP A 198 -4.56 -13.90 10.98
C ASP A 198 -3.91 -12.80 11.82
N PHE A 199 -4.33 -11.57 11.57
CA PHE A 199 -3.77 -10.40 12.24
C PHE A 199 -4.20 -10.25 13.71
N GLN A 200 -5.24 -10.95 14.13
CA GLN A 200 -5.72 -10.91 15.52
C GLN A 200 -4.99 -11.92 16.39
N SER A 201 -4.88 -13.15 15.93
CA SER A 201 -4.18 -14.22 16.63
C SER A 201 -2.69 -14.28 16.31
N MET A 202 -2.23 -13.52 15.34
CA MET A 202 -0.84 -13.52 14.85
C MET A 202 -0.38 -14.86 14.27
N MET A 203 -1.34 -15.62 13.75
CA MET A 203 -1.09 -16.94 13.17
C MET A 203 -0.87 -16.86 11.67
N PHE A 204 0.08 -17.66 11.20
CA PHE A 204 0.35 -17.84 9.76
C PHE A 204 -0.03 -19.25 9.35
N THR A 205 -0.83 -19.37 8.30
CA THR A 205 -1.16 -20.64 7.68
C THR A 205 -0.62 -20.65 6.26
N ILE A 206 0.20 -21.64 5.94
CA ILE A 206 0.69 -21.85 4.57
C ILE A 206 -0.32 -22.73 3.86
N TYR A 207 -1.03 -22.18 2.87
CA TYR A 207 -2.01 -22.94 2.08
C TYR A 207 -1.37 -23.82 1.03
N TYR A 208 -0.32 -23.31 0.36
CA TYR A 208 0.36 -24.02 -0.70
C TYR A 208 1.85 -23.76 -0.67
N LYS A 209 2.63 -24.84 -0.75
CA LYS A 209 4.08 -24.78 -0.98
C LYS A 209 4.33 -24.93 -2.48
N LYS A 210 5.11 -24.02 -3.05
CA LYS A 210 5.60 -24.05 -4.44
C LYS A 210 4.47 -24.05 -5.49
N MET A 211 3.58 -23.06 -5.47
CA MET A 211 2.53 -22.96 -6.50
C MET A 211 3.06 -22.60 -7.89
N PHE A 212 4.21 -21.93 -7.98
CA PHE A 212 4.66 -21.37 -9.25
C PHE A 212 6.16 -21.51 -9.46
N SER A 213 6.51 -21.90 -10.68
CA SER A 213 7.79 -21.63 -11.30
C SER A 213 7.46 -21.06 -12.68
N PRO A 214 7.90 -19.91 -13.03
CA PRO A 214 8.88 -19.03 -12.45
C PRO A 214 8.27 -17.87 -11.61
N VAL A 215 9.14 -17.15 -10.94
CA VAL A 215 8.91 -16.02 -10.05
C VAL A 215 7.73 -15.14 -10.49
N VAL A 216 6.66 -15.12 -9.70
CA VAL A 216 5.64 -14.06 -9.82
C VAL A 216 6.36 -12.75 -9.43
N ASP A 217 6.65 -11.92 -10.42
CA ASP A 217 7.27 -10.63 -10.15
C ASP A 217 6.27 -9.75 -9.40
N ASN A 218 6.62 -9.32 -8.18
CA ASN A 218 5.82 -8.45 -7.33
C ASN A 218 5.45 -7.10 -7.99
N LYS A 219 5.94 -6.85 -9.19
CA LYS A 219 5.65 -5.66 -9.99
C LYS A 219 4.30 -5.72 -10.69
N TYR A 220 3.72 -6.91 -10.83
CA TYR A 220 2.47 -7.07 -11.60
C TYR A 220 1.27 -7.32 -10.69
N PRO A 221 0.10 -6.80 -11.06
CA PRO A 221 -1.12 -7.02 -10.30
C PRO A 221 -1.48 -8.51 -10.31
N THR A 222 -1.77 -9.00 -9.11
CA THR A 222 -2.21 -10.37 -8.88
C THR A 222 -3.54 -10.31 -8.13
N PHE A 223 -4.52 -11.10 -8.54
CA PHE A 223 -5.83 -11.13 -7.89
C PHE A 223 -6.48 -12.50 -7.97
N ILE A 224 -7.39 -12.80 -7.03
CA ILE A 224 -8.23 -14.00 -7.07
C ILE A 224 -9.64 -13.63 -7.53
N LYS A 225 -10.16 -14.41 -8.46
CA LYS A 225 -11.56 -14.37 -8.87
C LYS A 225 -12.08 -15.81 -9.06
N ASN A 226 -13.22 -16.14 -8.43
CA ASN A 226 -13.82 -17.47 -8.50
C ASN A 226 -12.83 -18.61 -8.19
N GLN A 227 -12.10 -18.48 -7.08
CA GLN A 227 -11.07 -19.42 -6.63
C GLN A 227 -9.89 -19.62 -7.61
N THR A 228 -9.79 -18.78 -8.64
CA THR A 228 -8.70 -18.83 -9.61
C THR A 228 -7.78 -17.64 -9.39
N LEU A 229 -6.48 -17.91 -9.27
CA LEU A 229 -5.45 -16.89 -9.19
C LEU A 229 -5.08 -16.41 -10.59
N TYR A 230 -5.20 -15.13 -10.81
CA TYR A 230 -4.77 -14.43 -12.03
C TYR A 230 -3.49 -13.65 -11.75
N TYR A 231 -2.52 -13.78 -12.60
CA TYR A 231 -1.27 -13.03 -12.53
C TYR A 231 -0.74 -12.73 -13.93
N ILE A 232 0.08 -11.69 -14.03
CA ILE A 232 0.80 -11.38 -15.26
C ILE A 232 2.23 -11.88 -15.06
N SER A 233 2.69 -12.76 -15.93
CA SER A 233 4.08 -13.15 -16.02
C SER A 233 4.77 -12.38 -17.14
N ASN A 234 6.06 -12.07 -16.99
CA ASN A 234 6.86 -11.71 -18.13
C ASN A 234 6.97 -12.94 -19.06
N LEU A 235 6.53 -12.77 -20.27
CA LEU A 235 6.84 -13.68 -21.38
C LEU A 235 8.29 -13.47 -21.83
#